data_7d306d44028e2329e317ecfd4134e9ee
#
_entry.id   7d306d44028e2329e317ecfd4134e9ee
#
_cell.length_a   1.000
_cell.length_b   1.000
_cell.length_c   1.000
_cell.angle_alpha   90.00
_cell.angle_beta   90.00
_cell.angle_gamma   90.00
#
_symmetry.space_group_name_H-M   'P 1'
#
loop_
_entity.id
_entity.type
_entity.pdbx_description
1 polymer ?
#
loop_
_entity_poly.entity_id
_entity_poly.type
_entity_poly.pdbx_seq_one_letter_code
_entity_poly.pdbx_strand_id
1 'polypeptide(L)'
;NLTTTGYVYPYIFSFSGNTLVWAEQHPDPRWDNRDYSVIKRLDLPGGPVTQLTFRSRYTAPDLSPDGKTVAAVSTTADMRCSLVLLDAHTGEVLMNVFPPDSLILQRPAWSSDGSEVTVVTLSEKGEGIRTYIPTGKRWIVHLEESIRDIIQAEICNDTLFFLAQGDGSDNIYRIAGDGKAERITGSRFGISGFSVSDGELLFSDYTAGGFIIAAEKGSATTGKADLTGHAIIPAIAPMPEVTDSEKQLPLLPEPERYRKTAHLFNFHSWFPFYADIDELTSDPTAISPGITLMSQNHLSTLITTAGYEYADGNHYIRTGISWKGWHPVIDADVSWGGDQVVSIDTSGGSLPADTGRDLQFNVSVYDQLWFAHGKFRQMLMPALYVGYRNRITFIPDENRYDRDVISLTGRLYFSNTFRTAYRDINPRWGQVFDLRLTTTPWDTKLYNSKSYARTIFFFPGALPNHSLSFRAGWENQAPAR
;
A
#
# COMPACT_ATOMS: atom_id res chain seq x y z
N ASN A 1 -26.91 0.02 3.32
CA ASN A 1 -25.51 -0.39 3.25
C ASN A 1 -25.48 -1.93 3.17
N LEU A 2 -25.09 -2.49 2.02
CA LEU A 2 -25.07 -3.94 1.80
C LEU A 2 -23.88 -4.57 2.50
N THR A 3 -22.70 -3.97 2.35
CA THR A 3 -21.45 -4.38 3.00
C THR A 3 -20.49 -3.21 3.05
N THR A 4 -19.44 -3.32 3.83
CA THR A 4 -18.31 -2.39 3.79
C THR A 4 -17.10 -3.15 3.26
N THR A 5 -16.63 -2.76 2.10
CA THR A 5 -15.48 -3.38 1.43
C THR A 5 -14.16 -3.03 2.12
N GLY A 6 -13.14 -3.81 1.86
CA GLY A 6 -11.76 -3.45 2.13
C GLY A 6 -11.26 -2.36 1.18
N TYR A 7 -9.99 -2.45 0.79
CA TYR A 7 -9.41 -1.52 -0.18
C TYR A 7 -9.77 -1.96 -1.61
N VAL A 8 -10.67 -1.23 -2.25
CA VAL A 8 -11.15 -1.49 -3.62
C VAL A 8 -10.61 -0.42 -4.55
N TYR A 9 -9.90 -0.84 -5.60
CA TYR A 9 -9.42 0.05 -6.66
C TYR A 9 -9.28 -0.72 -7.98
N PRO A 10 -9.72 -0.18 -9.08
CA PRO A 10 -10.76 0.83 -9.21
C PRO A 10 -12.10 0.30 -8.69
N TYR A 11 -13.06 1.13 -8.40
CA TYR A 11 -14.38 0.76 -7.82
C TYR A 11 -15.24 -0.05 -8.80
N ILE A 12 -14.74 -1.21 -9.21
CA ILE A 12 -15.41 -2.11 -10.15
C ILE A 12 -16.13 -3.19 -9.35
N PHE A 13 -17.45 -3.19 -9.49
CA PHE A 13 -18.34 -4.18 -8.95
C PHE A 13 -19.13 -4.79 -10.10
N SER A 14 -19.23 -6.11 -10.14
CA SER A 14 -20.10 -6.81 -11.08
C SER A 14 -21.22 -7.50 -10.33
N PHE A 15 -22.40 -7.44 -10.89
CA PHE A 15 -23.62 -7.95 -10.32
C PHE A 15 -24.41 -8.78 -11.33
N SER A 16 -24.76 -10.01 -10.98
CA SER A 16 -25.62 -10.87 -11.78
C SER A 16 -26.59 -11.64 -10.88
N GLY A 17 -27.88 -11.62 -11.20
CA GLY A 17 -28.91 -12.19 -10.36
C GLY A 17 -28.93 -11.57 -8.97
N ASN A 18 -28.57 -12.34 -7.95
CA ASN A 18 -28.44 -11.89 -6.56
C ASN A 18 -26.99 -11.93 -6.06
N THR A 19 -26.02 -12.05 -6.93
CA THR A 19 -24.60 -12.18 -6.56
C THR A 19 -23.82 -10.96 -7.00
N LEU A 20 -23.05 -10.40 -6.06
CA LEU A 20 -22.11 -9.31 -6.27
C LEU A 20 -20.69 -9.85 -6.15
N VAL A 21 -19.80 -9.49 -7.09
CA VAL A 21 -18.37 -9.79 -7.03
C VAL A 21 -17.54 -8.51 -7.18
N TRP A 22 -16.38 -8.46 -6.52
CA TRP A 22 -15.41 -7.36 -6.63
C TRP A 22 -14.01 -7.83 -6.28
N ALA A 23 -13.02 -7.04 -6.64
CA ALA A 23 -11.65 -7.25 -6.24
C ALA A 23 -11.27 -6.33 -5.07
N GLU A 24 -10.56 -6.89 -4.08
CA GLU A 24 -9.95 -6.13 -2.98
C GLU A 24 -8.43 -6.26 -3.02
N GLN A 25 -7.74 -5.16 -2.77
CA GLN A 25 -6.29 -5.20 -2.56
C GLN A 25 -5.98 -5.69 -1.15
N HIS A 26 -5.07 -6.65 -1.08
CA HIS A 26 -4.53 -7.19 0.15
C HIS A 26 -3.03 -6.94 0.19
N PRO A 27 -2.53 -6.11 1.11
CA PRO A 27 -1.10 -5.94 1.29
C PRO A 27 -0.45 -7.26 1.72
N ASP A 28 0.77 -7.52 1.27
CA ASP A 28 1.58 -8.56 1.89
C ASP A 28 1.87 -8.12 3.34
N PRO A 29 1.67 -8.99 4.34
CA PRO A 29 1.94 -8.63 5.75
C PRO A 29 3.37 -8.16 6.00
N ARG A 30 4.31 -8.46 5.11
CA ARG A 30 5.75 -8.30 5.28
C ARG A 30 6.38 -7.28 4.35
N TRP A 31 5.93 -7.19 3.09
CA TRP A 31 6.60 -6.48 2.02
C TRP A 31 5.72 -5.39 1.42
N ASP A 32 6.07 -4.14 1.59
CA ASP A 32 5.27 -2.98 1.15
C ASP A 32 5.01 -2.93 -0.36
N ASN A 33 5.89 -3.54 -1.16
CA ASN A 33 5.78 -3.56 -2.63
C ASN A 33 5.29 -4.90 -3.19
N ARG A 34 4.74 -5.78 -2.34
CA ARG A 34 4.21 -7.08 -2.72
C ARG A 34 2.72 -7.18 -2.44
N ASP A 35 1.95 -6.38 -3.16
CA ASP A 35 0.50 -6.41 -3.02
C ASP A 35 -0.13 -7.55 -3.80
N TYR A 36 -1.22 -8.03 -3.25
CA TYR A 36 -2.11 -9.01 -3.87
C TYR A 36 -3.47 -8.38 -4.09
N SER A 37 -4.22 -8.91 -5.04
CA SER A 37 -5.66 -8.70 -5.12
C SER A 37 -6.39 -10.02 -4.92
N VAL A 38 -7.55 -9.97 -4.30
CA VAL A 38 -8.40 -11.13 -4.07
C VAL A 38 -9.81 -10.83 -4.55
N ILE A 39 -10.47 -11.83 -5.10
CA ILE A 39 -11.86 -11.70 -5.51
C ILE A 39 -12.76 -12.05 -4.32
N LYS A 40 -13.71 -11.20 -4.05
CA LYS A 40 -14.76 -11.34 -3.02
C LYS A 40 -16.11 -11.54 -3.70
N ARG A 41 -16.97 -12.26 -3.00
CA ARG A 41 -18.36 -12.54 -3.41
C ARG A 41 -19.31 -12.25 -2.25
N LEU A 42 -20.47 -11.72 -2.58
CA LEU A 42 -21.61 -11.52 -1.66
C LEU A 42 -22.90 -11.94 -2.34
N ASP A 43 -23.61 -12.87 -1.71
CA ASP A 43 -24.96 -13.26 -2.16
C ASP A 43 -26.01 -12.45 -1.40
N LEU A 44 -26.90 -11.79 -2.12
CA LEU A 44 -27.96 -10.95 -1.58
C LEU A 44 -29.29 -11.74 -1.46
N PRO A 45 -30.17 -11.38 -0.49
CA PRO A 45 -29.96 -10.43 0.57
C PRO A 45 -29.22 -11.06 1.76
N GLY A 46 -28.21 -10.36 2.28
CA GLY A 46 -27.65 -10.64 3.63
C GLY A 46 -26.75 -11.87 3.76
N GLY A 47 -26.25 -12.43 2.67
CA GLY A 47 -25.24 -13.49 2.72
C GLY A 47 -23.91 -13.01 3.31
N PRO A 48 -23.05 -13.92 3.75
CA PRO A 48 -21.70 -13.56 4.18
C PRO A 48 -20.85 -13.15 2.98
N VAL A 49 -19.92 -12.23 3.23
CA VAL A 49 -18.84 -11.95 2.25
C VAL A 49 -17.86 -13.12 2.27
N THR A 50 -17.69 -13.78 1.13
CA THR A 50 -16.74 -14.88 0.95
C THR A 50 -15.55 -14.41 0.11
N GLN A 51 -14.37 -14.94 0.41
CA GLN A 51 -13.18 -14.70 -0.37
C GLN A 51 -12.94 -15.91 -1.29
N LEU A 52 -12.97 -15.67 -2.61
CA LEU A 52 -12.84 -16.73 -3.60
C LEU A 52 -11.38 -17.06 -3.91
N THR A 53 -10.48 -16.07 -3.90
CA THR A 53 -9.08 -16.25 -4.29
C THR A 53 -8.13 -15.81 -3.20
N PHE A 54 -6.90 -16.39 -3.17
CA PHE A 54 -5.87 -16.10 -2.18
C PHE A 54 -4.56 -15.75 -2.87
N ARG A 55 -3.90 -14.68 -2.41
CA ARG A 55 -2.62 -14.20 -2.93
C ARG A 55 -2.57 -14.15 -4.46
N SER A 56 -3.70 -13.87 -5.07
CA SER A 56 -3.82 -13.68 -6.51
C SER A 56 -3.44 -12.25 -6.91
N ARG A 57 -3.41 -12.02 -8.21
CA ARG A 57 -3.28 -10.69 -8.82
C ARG A 57 -4.37 -10.51 -9.85
N TYR A 58 -5.59 -10.85 -9.45
CA TYR A 58 -6.78 -10.75 -10.29
C TYR A 58 -7.46 -9.40 -10.07
N THR A 59 -7.74 -8.71 -11.15
CA THR A 59 -8.36 -7.39 -11.15
C THR A 59 -9.60 -7.37 -12.03
N ALA A 60 -10.47 -6.38 -11.81
CA ALA A 60 -11.65 -6.10 -12.60
C ALA A 60 -12.53 -7.35 -12.86
N PRO A 61 -13.00 -8.05 -11.81
CA PRO A 61 -13.84 -9.23 -12.02
C PRO A 61 -15.19 -8.86 -12.60
N ASP A 62 -15.68 -9.68 -13.53
CA ASP A 62 -17.03 -9.62 -14.07
C ASP A 62 -17.72 -10.99 -13.99
N LEU A 63 -18.95 -11.00 -13.49
CA LEU A 63 -19.74 -12.21 -13.26
C LEU A 63 -20.58 -12.54 -14.49
N SER A 64 -20.52 -13.79 -14.96
CA SER A 64 -21.34 -14.23 -16.07
C SER A 64 -22.85 -14.08 -15.79
N PRO A 65 -23.69 -13.88 -16.82
CA PRO A 65 -25.13 -13.73 -16.62
C PRO A 65 -25.80 -14.89 -15.89
N ASP A 66 -25.28 -16.12 -16.01
CA ASP A 66 -25.77 -17.28 -15.29
C ASP A 66 -25.23 -17.40 -13.83
N GLY A 67 -24.34 -16.49 -13.42
CA GLY A 67 -23.79 -16.43 -12.07
C GLY A 67 -22.75 -17.50 -11.73
N LYS A 68 -22.26 -18.27 -12.73
CA LYS A 68 -21.41 -19.45 -12.47
C LYS A 68 -19.93 -19.18 -12.70
N THR A 69 -19.56 -18.19 -13.53
CA THR A 69 -18.19 -17.93 -13.94
C THR A 69 -17.83 -16.49 -13.70
N VAL A 70 -16.64 -16.24 -13.14
CA VAL A 70 -16.07 -14.89 -13.02
C VAL A 70 -14.94 -14.77 -14.04
N ALA A 71 -15.05 -13.79 -14.93
CA ALA A 71 -13.95 -13.36 -15.78
C ALA A 71 -13.14 -12.29 -15.02
N ALA A 72 -11.82 -12.39 -15.05
CA ALA A 72 -10.94 -11.40 -14.44
C ALA A 72 -9.63 -11.29 -15.22
N VAL A 73 -8.92 -10.19 -15.02
CA VAL A 73 -7.58 -10.01 -15.57
C VAL A 73 -6.54 -10.45 -14.55
N SER A 74 -5.62 -11.30 -14.97
CA SER A 74 -4.46 -11.73 -14.18
C SER A 74 -3.20 -11.04 -14.69
N THR A 75 -2.43 -10.44 -13.78
CA THR A 75 -1.13 -9.84 -14.10
C THR A 75 -0.05 -10.49 -13.25
N THR A 76 0.92 -11.13 -13.90
CA THR A 76 2.05 -11.77 -13.23
C THR A 76 3.12 -10.76 -12.80
N ALA A 77 4.08 -11.17 -11.96
CA ALA A 77 5.15 -10.30 -11.49
C ALA A 77 6.09 -9.81 -12.63
N ASP A 78 6.18 -10.56 -13.71
CA ASP A 78 6.90 -10.23 -14.94
C ASP A 78 6.01 -9.49 -15.96
N MET A 79 4.90 -8.89 -15.47
CA MET A 79 3.97 -8.06 -16.24
C MET A 79 3.25 -8.76 -17.40
N ARG A 80 3.24 -10.09 -17.45
CA ARG A 80 2.40 -10.79 -18.41
C ARG A 80 0.94 -10.78 -17.99
N CYS A 81 0.10 -10.39 -18.90
CA CYS A 81 -1.33 -10.24 -18.70
C CYS A 81 -2.11 -11.39 -19.35
N SER A 82 -3.15 -11.88 -18.69
CA SER A 82 -4.03 -12.94 -19.22
C SER A 82 -5.47 -12.74 -18.75
N LEU A 83 -6.41 -13.22 -19.55
CA LEU A 83 -7.81 -13.38 -19.15
C LEU A 83 -7.95 -14.69 -18.38
N VAL A 84 -8.47 -14.64 -17.17
CA VAL A 84 -8.75 -15.80 -16.33
C VAL A 84 -10.26 -15.95 -16.14
N LEU A 85 -10.75 -17.19 -16.31
CA LEU A 85 -12.12 -17.58 -15.99
C LEU A 85 -12.08 -18.45 -14.73
N LEU A 86 -12.84 -18.07 -13.71
CA LEU A 86 -12.90 -18.73 -12.42
C LEU A 86 -14.30 -19.26 -12.15
N ASP A 87 -14.39 -20.39 -11.46
CA ASP A 87 -15.66 -20.83 -10.87
C ASP A 87 -16.12 -19.79 -9.82
N ALA A 88 -17.33 -19.30 -9.96
CA ALA A 88 -17.85 -18.22 -9.12
C ALA A 88 -18.18 -18.66 -7.67
N HIS A 89 -18.14 -19.96 -7.35
CA HIS A 89 -18.39 -20.50 -6.01
C HIS A 89 -17.11 -20.91 -5.29
N THR A 90 -16.21 -21.56 -6.04
CA THR A 90 -14.97 -22.13 -5.47
C THR A 90 -13.76 -21.24 -5.66
N GLY A 91 -13.77 -20.35 -6.67
CA GLY A 91 -12.61 -19.56 -7.08
C GLY A 91 -11.56 -20.34 -7.85
N GLU A 92 -11.85 -21.62 -8.22
CA GLU A 92 -10.94 -22.42 -9.02
C GLU A 92 -10.79 -21.87 -10.43
N VAL A 93 -9.58 -21.98 -10.97
CA VAL A 93 -9.27 -21.53 -12.34
C VAL A 93 -9.81 -22.55 -13.34
N LEU A 94 -10.84 -22.16 -14.08
CA LEU A 94 -11.41 -22.97 -15.17
C LEU A 94 -10.62 -22.79 -16.47
N MET A 95 -10.13 -21.57 -16.73
CA MET A 95 -9.39 -21.25 -17.94
C MET A 95 -8.44 -20.08 -17.68
N ASN A 96 -7.28 -20.13 -18.34
CA ASN A 96 -6.32 -19.02 -18.36
C ASN A 96 -5.82 -18.81 -19.79
N VAL A 97 -6.06 -17.62 -20.35
CA VAL A 97 -5.84 -17.34 -21.76
C VAL A 97 -5.00 -16.08 -21.92
N PHE A 98 -3.87 -16.23 -22.59
CA PHE A 98 -3.03 -15.11 -22.96
C PHE A 98 -3.57 -14.44 -24.24
N PRO A 99 -3.58 -13.11 -24.29
CA PRO A 99 -3.90 -12.41 -25.52
C PRO A 99 -2.79 -12.62 -26.56
N PRO A 100 -3.08 -12.51 -27.84
CA PRO A 100 -2.03 -12.39 -28.86
C PRO A 100 -1.22 -11.11 -28.62
N ASP A 101 -0.01 -11.04 -29.13
CA ASP A 101 0.82 -9.84 -29.21
C ASP A 101 1.17 -9.15 -27.88
N SER A 102 1.22 -9.91 -26.77
CA SER A 102 1.61 -9.39 -25.44
C SER A 102 0.80 -8.16 -24.96
N LEU A 103 -0.46 -8.09 -25.34
CA LEU A 103 -1.36 -7.00 -24.94
C LEU A 103 -1.64 -7.01 -23.45
N ILE A 104 -1.81 -5.83 -22.89
CA ILE A 104 -2.36 -5.65 -21.55
C ILE A 104 -3.89 -5.65 -21.67
N LEU A 105 -4.54 -6.48 -20.86
CA LEU A 105 -5.99 -6.59 -20.80
C LEU A 105 -6.55 -5.72 -19.68
N GLN A 106 -7.69 -5.09 -19.92
CA GLN A 106 -8.39 -4.26 -18.95
C GLN A 106 -9.89 -4.56 -19.02
N ARG A 107 -10.57 -4.46 -17.87
CA ARG A 107 -12.02 -4.49 -17.70
C ARG A 107 -12.74 -5.54 -18.56
N PRO A 108 -12.54 -6.85 -18.28
CA PRO A 108 -13.34 -7.88 -18.95
C PRO A 108 -14.82 -7.69 -18.61
N ALA A 109 -15.67 -7.90 -19.61
CA ALA A 109 -17.13 -7.87 -19.48
C ALA A 109 -17.73 -9.03 -20.26
N TRP A 110 -18.60 -9.83 -19.61
CA TRP A 110 -19.38 -10.86 -20.28
C TRP A 110 -20.42 -10.24 -21.21
N SER A 111 -20.63 -10.85 -22.35
CA SER A 111 -21.81 -10.55 -23.19
C SER A 111 -23.10 -10.90 -22.45
N SER A 112 -24.20 -10.26 -22.82
CA SER A 112 -25.52 -10.46 -22.18
C SER A 112 -26.02 -11.90 -22.24
N ASP A 113 -25.57 -12.69 -23.23
CA ASP A 113 -25.90 -14.11 -23.39
C ASP A 113 -24.87 -15.05 -22.72
N GLY A 114 -23.76 -14.51 -22.21
CA GLY A 114 -22.70 -15.27 -21.54
C GLY A 114 -21.80 -16.09 -22.49
N SER A 115 -21.86 -15.86 -23.80
CA SER A 115 -21.13 -16.65 -24.79
C SER A 115 -19.67 -16.18 -24.98
N GLU A 116 -19.38 -14.93 -24.65
CA GLU A 116 -18.08 -14.31 -24.91
C GLU A 116 -17.71 -13.26 -23.87
N VAL A 117 -16.41 -12.93 -23.81
CA VAL A 117 -15.86 -11.91 -22.87
C VAL A 117 -15.15 -10.85 -23.67
N THR A 118 -15.65 -9.61 -23.58
CA THR A 118 -15.05 -8.42 -24.17
C THR A 118 -14.03 -7.83 -23.23
N VAL A 119 -12.92 -7.33 -23.75
CA VAL A 119 -11.84 -6.68 -22.99
C VAL A 119 -11.37 -5.42 -23.73
N VAL A 120 -11.01 -4.39 -22.98
CA VAL A 120 -10.19 -3.31 -23.51
C VAL A 120 -8.74 -3.79 -23.52
N THR A 121 -8.04 -3.55 -24.61
CA THR A 121 -6.63 -3.92 -24.79
C THR A 121 -5.76 -2.69 -24.88
N LEU A 122 -4.53 -2.80 -24.36
CA LEU A 122 -3.53 -1.73 -24.41
C LEU A 122 -2.21 -2.27 -24.97
N SER A 123 -1.62 -1.54 -25.90
CA SER A 123 -0.29 -1.76 -26.47
C SER A 123 0.48 -0.45 -26.58
N GLU A 124 1.70 -0.49 -27.13
CA GLU A 124 2.46 0.71 -27.48
C GLU A 124 1.75 1.61 -28.51
N LYS A 125 0.82 1.04 -29.28
CA LYS A 125 0.03 1.78 -30.28
C LYS A 125 -1.18 2.51 -29.67
N GLY A 126 -1.52 2.21 -28.40
CA GLY A 126 -2.69 2.71 -27.70
C GLY A 126 -3.69 1.60 -27.39
N GLU A 127 -4.96 1.96 -27.27
CA GLU A 127 -6.03 1.07 -26.83
C GLU A 127 -6.89 0.55 -28.00
N GLY A 128 -7.44 -0.65 -27.78
CA GLY A 128 -8.35 -1.33 -28.69
C GLY A 128 -9.42 -2.13 -27.94
N ILE A 129 -10.26 -2.83 -28.67
CA ILE A 129 -11.31 -3.70 -28.09
C ILE A 129 -11.23 -5.05 -28.78
N ARG A 130 -11.11 -6.10 -27.95
CA ARG A 130 -11.14 -7.48 -28.40
C ARG A 130 -12.13 -8.29 -27.58
N THR A 131 -12.61 -9.38 -28.16
CA THR A 131 -13.52 -10.33 -27.51
C THR A 131 -12.92 -11.73 -27.57
N TYR A 132 -12.96 -12.44 -26.46
CA TYR A 132 -12.59 -13.85 -26.38
C TYR A 132 -13.84 -14.72 -26.34
N ILE A 133 -13.90 -15.71 -27.26
CA ILE A 133 -14.96 -16.73 -27.32
C ILE A 133 -14.43 -18.01 -26.67
N PRO A 134 -14.90 -18.37 -25.43
CA PRO A 134 -14.40 -19.55 -24.71
C PRO A 134 -14.62 -20.87 -25.44
N THR A 135 -15.77 -21.07 -26.04
CA THR A 135 -16.13 -22.29 -26.78
C THR A 135 -15.26 -22.51 -28.02
N GLY A 136 -14.94 -21.43 -28.73
CA GLY A 136 -14.10 -21.45 -29.94
C GLY A 136 -12.60 -21.26 -29.66
N LYS A 137 -12.22 -20.93 -28.44
CA LYS A 137 -10.85 -20.60 -28.02
C LYS A 137 -10.16 -19.60 -28.96
N ARG A 138 -10.87 -18.55 -29.35
CA ARG A 138 -10.38 -17.55 -30.32
C ARG A 138 -10.65 -16.13 -29.86
N TRP A 139 -9.78 -15.23 -30.30
CA TRP A 139 -9.94 -13.78 -30.15
C TRP A 139 -10.54 -13.18 -31.41
N ILE A 140 -11.43 -12.21 -31.24
CA ILE A 140 -12.01 -11.37 -32.29
C ILE A 140 -11.57 -9.93 -32.01
N VAL A 141 -11.16 -9.19 -33.03
CA VAL A 141 -10.80 -7.78 -32.96
C VAL A 141 -12.00 -6.96 -33.41
N HIS A 142 -12.48 -6.06 -32.57
CA HIS A 142 -13.52 -5.09 -32.90
C HIS A 142 -12.94 -3.73 -33.25
N LEU A 143 -11.95 -3.29 -32.45
CA LEU A 143 -11.17 -2.08 -32.70
C LEU A 143 -9.70 -2.41 -32.52
N GLU A 144 -8.91 -2.16 -33.55
CA GLU A 144 -7.45 -2.26 -33.48
C GLU A 144 -6.87 -1.21 -32.53
N GLU A 145 -5.76 -1.55 -31.89
CA GLU A 145 -5.07 -0.66 -30.98
C GLU A 145 -4.57 0.60 -31.69
N SER A 146 -4.99 1.76 -31.18
CA SER A 146 -4.58 3.08 -31.68
C SER A 146 -4.63 4.11 -30.57
N ILE A 147 -4.11 5.32 -30.83
CA ILE A 147 -4.14 6.43 -29.86
C ILE A 147 -5.61 6.81 -29.59
N ARG A 148 -6.17 6.21 -28.55
CA ARG A 148 -7.53 6.42 -28.03
C ARG A 148 -7.50 6.19 -26.53
N ASP A 149 -8.49 6.73 -25.84
CA ASP A 149 -8.75 6.43 -24.44
C ASP A 149 -10.09 5.70 -24.35
N ILE A 150 -10.04 4.38 -24.13
CA ILE A 150 -11.22 3.50 -24.03
C ILE A 150 -11.30 2.98 -22.60
N ILE A 151 -12.34 3.40 -21.90
CA ILE A 151 -12.47 3.11 -20.47
C ILE A 151 -13.15 1.75 -20.20
N GLN A 152 -14.16 1.39 -21.02
CA GLN A 152 -15.02 0.23 -20.82
C GLN A 152 -15.64 -0.22 -22.13
N ALA A 153 -15.87 -1.54 -22.29
CA ALA A 153 -16.56 -2.10 -23.46
C ALA A 153 -17.42 -3.28 -23.03
N GLU A 154 -18.65 -3.36 -23.56
CA GLU A 154 -19.63 -4.43 -23.30
C GLU A 154 -20.38 -4.80 -24.58
N ILE A 155 -20.70 -6.09 -24.76
CA ILE A 155 -21.57 -6.56 -25.85
C ILE A 155 -22.94 -6.94 -25.28
N CYS A 156 -23.96 -6.33 -25.86
CA CYS A 156 -25.37 -6.64 -25.58
C CYS A 156 -26.14 -6.82 -26.89
N ASN A 157 -26.80 -7.98 -27.06
CA ASN A 157 -27.58 -8.31 -28.27
C ASN A 157 -26.79 -8.02 -29.56
N ASP A 158 -25.61 -8.61 -29.72
CA ASP A 158 -24.69 -8.47 -30.88
C ASP A 158 -24.23 -7.02 -31.16
N THR A 159 -24.50 -6.10 -30.28
CA THR A 159 -24.05 -4.71 -30.39
C THR A 159 -22.96 -4.42 -29.36
N LEU A 160 -21.83 -3.92 -29.85
CA LEU A 160 -20.74 -3.46 -28.99
C LEU A 160 -20.99 -2.04 -28.52
N PHE A 161 -21.06 -1.84 -27.20
CA PHE A 161 -21.09 -0.53 -26.55
C PHE A 161 -19.73 -0.28 -25.89
N PHE A 162 -19.24 0.94 -25.94
CA PHE A 162 -17.99 1.29 -25.28
C PHE A 162 -17.96 2.75 -24.85
N LEU A 163 -17.25 3.00 -23.77
CA LEU A 163 -17.00 4.32 -23.22
C LEU A 163 -15.62 4.76 -23.64
N ALA A 164 -15.54 5.87 -24.34
CA ALA A 164 -14.29 6.40 -24.84
C ALA A 164 -14.28 7.94 -24.84
N GLN A 165 -13.06 8.49 -24.80
CA GLN A 165 -12.88 9.93 -24.99
C GLN A 165 -13.01 10.27 -26.47
N GLY A 166 -13.94 11.17 -26.77
CA GLY A 166 -14.10 11.81 -28.08
C GLY A 166 -14.57 13.24 -27.90
N ASP A 167 -14.20 14.13 -28.78
CA ASP A 167 -14.60 15.56 -28.75
C ASP A 167 -14.36 16.26 -27.40
N GLY A 168 -13.34 15.81 -26.63
CA GLY A 168 -12.93 16.43 -25.37
C GLY A 168 -13.70 15.98 -24.12
N SER A 169 -14.63 15.03 -24.22
CA SER A 169 -15.33 14.42 -23.08
C SER A 169 -15.59 12.94 -23.32
N ASP A 170 -15.69 12.19 -22.20
CA ASP A 170 -15.99 10.76 -22.22
C ASP A 170 -17.47 10.55 -22.53
N ASN A 171 -17.74 9.82 -23.60
CA ASN A 171 -19.08 9.51 -24.06
C ASN A 171 -19.22 8.03 -24.44
N ILE A 172 -20.46 7.54 -24.49
CA ILE A 172 -20.76 6.17 -24.87
C ILE A 172 -21.01 6.12 -26.37
N TYR A 173 -20.37 5.15 -26.99
CA TYR A 173 -20.44 4.82 -28.39
C TYR A 173 -20.97 3.41 -28.58
N ARG A 174 -21.49 3.13 -29.77
CA ARG A 174 -21.85 1.78 -30.21
C ARG A 174 -21.25 1.46 -31.56
N ILE A 175 -20.99 0.20 -31.82
CA ILE A 175 -20.73 -0.34 -33.15
C ILE A 175 -21.77 -1.44 -33.39
N ALA A 176 -22.57 -1.24 -34.42
CA ALA A 176 -23.56 -2.20 -34.94
C ALA A 176 -23.03 -2.92 -36.19
N GLY A 177 -23.87 -3.73 -36.84
CA GLY A 177 -23.50 -4.61 -37.95
C GLY A 177 -22.89 -3.97 -39.19
N ASP A 178 -22.91 -2.62 -39.33
CA ASP A 178 -22.25 -1.90 -40.42
C ASP A 178 -20.77 -1.54 -40.11
N GLY A 179 -20.28 -1.89 -38.88
CA GLY A 179 -18.92 -1.63 -38.44
C GLY A 179 -18.58 -0.17 -38.12
N LYS A 180 -19.55 0.74 -38.18
CA LYS A 180 -19.36 2.16 -37.92
C LYS A 180 -19.68 2.47 -36.46
N ALA A 181 -18.81 3.26 -35.82
CA ALA A 181 -19.05 3.77 -34.49
C ALA A 181 -20.03 4.97 -34.53
N GLU A 182 -21.03 4.95 -33.66
CA GLU A 182 -21.98 6.02 -33.45
C GLU A 182 -21.97 6.47 -31.99
N ARG A 183 -22.01 7.79 -31.75
CA ARG A 183 -22.12 8.36 -30.42
C ARG A 183 -23.56 8.32 -29.92
N ILE A 184 -23.80 7.75 -28.77
CA ILE A 184 -25.12 7.61 -28.15
C ILE A 184 -25.39 8.75 -27.17
N THR A 185 -24.41 9.13 -26.36
CA THR A 185 -24.58 10.14 -25.31
C THR A 185 -23.91 11.45 -25.68
N GLY A 186 -24.33 12.53 -25.03
CA GLY A 186 -23.79 13.88 -25.22
C GLY A 186 -23.42 14.53 -23.89
N SER A 187 -22.67 13.82 -23.02
CA SER A 187 -22.20 14.37 -21.75
C SER A 187 -21.26 15.55 -21.99
N ARG A 188 -21.48 16.61 -21.23
CA ARG A 188 -20.64 17.82 -21.28
C ARG A 188 -19.33 17.66 -20.51
N PHE A 189 -19.35 16.92 -19.39
CA PHE A 189 -18.22 16.80 -18.48
C PHE A 189 -17.65 15.39 -18.40
N GLY A 190 -18.26 14.44 -19.08
CA GLY A 190 -17.81 13.06 -19.19
C GLY A 190 -18.63 12.08 -18.34
N ILE A 191 -18.61 10.84 -18.80
CA ILE A 191 -19.27 9.68 -18.19
C ILE A 191 -18.17 8.83 -17.54
N SER A 192 -18.40 8.33 -16.32
CA SER A 192 -17.39 7.53 -15.60
C SER A 192 -17.59 6.02 -15.71
N GLY A 193 -18.74 5.56 -16.17
CA GLY A 193 -19.06 4.14 -16.35
C GLY A 193 -20.49 3.94 -16.80
N PHE A 194 -20.78 2.79 -17.40
CA PHE A 194 -22.12 2.44 -17.89
C PHE A 194 -22.41 0.94 -17.67
N SER A 195 -23.65 0.58 -17.84
CA SER A 195 -24.14 -0.79 -17.97
C SER A 195 -25.28 -0.81 -18.97
N VAL A 196 -25.36 -1.86 -19.77
CA VAL A 196 -26.41 -2.06 -20.76
C VAL A 196 -27.18 -3.33 -20.50
N SER A 197 -28.53 -3.24 -20.49
CA SER A 197 -29.42 -4.39 -20.34
C SER A 197 -30.70 -4.14 -21.11
N ASP A 198 -31.17 -5.14 -21.85
CA ASP A 198 -32.45 -5.11 -22.59
C ASP A 198 -32.61 -3.87 -23.51
N GLY A 199 -31.49 -3.37 -24.03
CA GLY A 199 -31.49 -2.20 -24.89
C GLY A 199 -31.64 -0.85 -24.16
N GLU A 200 -31.61 -0.86 -22.83
CA GLU A 200 -31.53 0.33 -21.99
C GLU A 200 -30.11 0.50 -21.44
N LEU A 201 -29.64 1.74 -21.49
CA LEU A 201 -28.29 2.13 -21.07
C LEU A 201 -28.40 2.96 -19.78
N LEU A 202 -27.79 2.48 -18.72
CA LEU A 202 -27.62 3.23 -17.48
C LEU A 202 -26.18 3.70 -17.35
N PHE A 203 -25.95 4.95 -16.99
CA PHE A 203 -24.61 5.50 -16.89
C PHE A 203 -24.48 6.55 -15.79
N SER A 204 -23.24 6.76 -15.34
CA SER A 204 -22.88 7.77 -14.36
C SER A 204 -22.36 9.01 -15.07
N ASP A 205 -23.18 10.05 -15.16
CA ASP A 205 -22.85 11.32 -15.80
C ASP A 205 -22.31 12.33 -14.77
N TYR A 206 -21.22 13.01 -15.12
CA TYR A 206 -20.64 14.05 -14.27
C TYR A 206 -21.22 15.42 -14.65
N THR A 207 -21.85 16.06 -13.68
CA THR A 207 -22.52 17.36 -13.84
C THR A 207 -21.94 18.40 -12.89
N ALA A 208 -22.35 19.65 -13.05
CA ALA A 208 -21.97 20.73 -12.13
C ALA A 208 -22.41 20.46 -10.66
N GLY A 209 -23.42 19.61 -10.47
CA GLY A 209 -23.90 19.16 -9.13
C GLY A 209 -23.23 17.88 -8.62
N GLY A 210 -22.29 17.31 -9.36
CA GLY A 210 -21.65 16.03 -9.10
C GLY A 210 -22.16 14.91 -10.02
N PHE A 211 -21.87 13.66 -9.63
CA PHE A 211 -22.32 12.48 -10.39
C PHE A 211 -23.82 12.23 -10.22
N ILE A 212 -24.49 11.97 -11.32
CA ILE A 212 -25.88 11.53 -11.37
C ILE A 212 -25.98 10.21 -12.15
N ILE A 213 -26.98 9.40 -11.85
CA ILE A 213 -27.33 8.24 -12.68
C ILE A 213 -28.33 8.71 -13.72
N ALA A 214 -27.99 8.49 -14.99
CA ALA A 214 -28.82 8.79 -16.13
C ALA A 214 -29.17 7.51 -16.90
N ALA A 215 -30.28 7.53 -17.64
CA ALA A 215 -30.70 6.44 -18.51
C ALA A 215 -30.96 6.94 -19.90
N GLU A 216 -30.58 6.13 -20.92
CA GLU A 216 -30.82 6.40 -22.33
C GLU A 216 -31.15 5.10 -23.07
N LYS A 217 -31.88 5.20 -24.19
CA LYS A 217 -32.08 4.03 -25.02
C LYS A 217 -30.84 3.72 -25.85
N GLY A 218 -30.40 2.47 -25.83
CA GLY A 218 -29.23 2.01 -26.57
C GLY A 218 -29.36 2.21 -28.11
N SER A 219 -30.56 2.48 -28.59
CA SER A 219 -30.83 2.85 -30.00
C SER A 219 -30.71 4.34 -30.31
N ALA A 220 -30.55 5.20 -29.26
CA ALA A 220 -30.38 6.64 -29.47
C ALA A 220 -29.08 6.93 -30.25
N THR A 221 -29.07 7.97 -31.05
CA THR A 221 -27.87 8.44 -31.75
C THR A 221 -27.79 9.94 -31.65
N THR A 222 -26.75 10.46 -31.03
CA THR A 222 -26.53 11.91 -30.89
C THR A 222 -25.57 12.49 -31.94
N GLY A 223 -24.85 11.62 -32.67
CA GLY A 223 -23.94 12.04 -33.74
C GLY A 223 -23.06 10.92 -34.26
N LYS A 224 -22.29 11.21 -35.30
CA LYS A 224 -21.23 10.33 -35.78
C LYS A 224 -20.06 10.37 -34.81
N ALA A 225 -19.43 9.23 -34.59
CA ALA A 225 -18.23 9.15 -33.80
C ALA A 225 -17.02 9.61 -34.61
N ASP A 226 -16.34 10.63 -34.18
CA ASP A 226 -14.94 10.83 -34.55
C ASP A 226 -14.07 10.22 -33.46
N LEU A 227 -13.62 8.99 -33.69
CA LEU A 227 -12.73 8.24 -32.82
C LEU A 227 -11.26 8.39 -33.22
N THR A 228 -10.95 9.25 -34.17
CA THR A 228 -9.59 9.63 -34.51
C THR A 228 -9.05 10.40 -33.30
N GLY A 229 -8.25 9.72 -32.48
CA GLY A 229 -7.72 10.27 -31.24
C GLY A 229 -6.91 11.54 -31.48
N HIS A 230 -7.55 12.64 -31.27
CA HIS A 230 -6.82 13.86 -30.99
C HIS A 230 -6.56 13.86 -29.49
N ALA A 231 -5.36 13.42 -29.11
CA ALA A 231 -4.88 13.81 -27.82
C ALA A 231 -4.97 15.33 -27.75
N ILE A 232 -5.97 15.86 -27.05
CA ILE A 232 -5.99 17.26 -26.63
C ILE A 232 -4.92 17.34 -25.52
N ILE A 233 -3.67 17.23 -25.94
CA ILE A 233 -2.59 17.78 -25.17
C ILE A 233 -2.74 19.28 -25.42
N PRO A 234 -3.16 20.09 -24.42
CA PRO A 234 -3.11 21.54 -24.56
C PRO A 234 -1.69 21.83 -25.07
N ALA A 235 -1.57 22.64 -26.09
CA ALA A 235 -0.31 22.90 -26.77
C ALA A 235 0.77 23.27 -25.71
N ILE A 236 1.35 22.27 -25.11
CA ILE A 236 2.64 22.38 -24.43
C ILE A 236 3.54 22.86 -25.56
N ALA A 237 4.12 24.04 -25.38
CA ALA A 237 5.05 24.62 -26.33
C ALA A 237 5.89 23.48 -26.93
N PRO A 238 5.98 23.38 -28.28
CA PRO A 238 6.66 22.26 -28.90
C PRO A 238 8.00 22.07 -28.17
N MET A 239 8.18 20.89 -27.59
CA MET A 239 9.48 20.54 -27.02
C MET A 239 10.50 20.82 -28.13
N PRO A 240 11.61 21.50 -27.82
CA PRO A 240 12.65 21.73 -28.81
C PRO A 240 12.93 20.40 -29.51
N GLU A 241 12.92 20.41 -30.85
CA GLU A 241 13.24 19.22 -31.62
C GLU A 241 14.52 18.62 -31.07
N VAL A 242 14.42 17.39 -30.54
CA VAL A 242 15.59 16.63 -30.07
C VAL A 242 16.50 16.48 -31.28
N THR A 243 17.61 17.18 -31.27
CA THR A 243 18.60 17.12 -32.34
C THR A 243 19.08 15.68 -32.52
N ASP A 244 19.43 15.28 -33.75
CA ASP A 244 19.83 13.89 -34.04
C ASP A 244 21.01 13.38 -33.17
N SER A 245 21.78 14.27 -32.55
CA SER A 245 22.83 13.92 -31.57
C SER A 245 22.25 13.41 -30.23
N GLU A 246 21.00 13.76 -29.88
CA GLU A 246 20.31 13.24 -28.68
C GLU A 246 19.55 11.95 -28.95
N LYS A 247 19.35 11.60 -30.24
CA LYS A 247 18.74 10.32 -30.63
C LYS A 247 19.69 9.13 -30.54
N GLN A 248 20.99 9.36 -30.40
CA GLN A 248 21.92 8.30 -30.05
C GLN A 248 21.81 8.05 -28.54
N LEU A 249 20.77 7.32 -28.13
CA LEU A 249 20.78 6.71 -26.81
C LEU A 249 22.11 5.96 -26.67
N PRO A 250 22.91 6.25 -25.66
CA PRO A 250 24.11 5.45 -25.42
C PRO A 250 23.68 3.99 -25.36
N LEU A 251 24.42 3.12 -26.06
CA LEU A 251 24.20 1.68 -25.99
C LEU A 251 24.08 1.33 -24.51
N LEU A 252 22.90 0.91 -24.08
CA LEU A 252 22.68 0.49 -22.71
C LEU A 252 23.71 -0.62 -22.44
N PRO A 253 24.53 -0.50 -21.38
CA PRO A 253 25.46 -1.57 -21.02
C PRO A 253 24.66 -2.86 -20.79
N GLU A 254 25.23 -3.98 -21.14
CA GLU A 254 24.61 -5.27 -20.84
C GLU A 254 24.33 -5.37 -19.34
N PRO A 255 23.14 -5.87 -18.94
CA PRO A 255 22.77 -5.94 -17.54
C PRO A 255 23.71 -6.90 -16.80
N GLU A 256 24.43 -6.40 -15.82
CA GLU A 256 25.29 -7.18 -14.95
C GLU A 256 24.54 -7.67 -13.71
N ARG A 257 24.98 -8.81 -13.18
CA ARG A 257 24.41 -9.34 -11.94
C ARG A 257 24.73 -8.41 -10.77
N TYR A 258 23.71 -7.85 -10.14
CA TYR A 258 23.85 -6.99 -8.96
C TYR A 258 24.48 -7.76 -7.79
N ARG A 259 25.67 -7.30 -7.33
CA ARG A 259 26.38 -7.89 -6.20
C ARG A 259 26.01 -7.15 -4.92
N LYS A 260 25.05 -7.68 -4.16
CA LYS A 260 24.51 -7.05 -2.94
C LYS A 260 25.62 -6.63 -1.96
N THR A 261 26.63 -7.46 -1.74
CA THR A 261 27.71 -7.19 -0.77
C THR A 261 28.64 -6.06 -1.19
N ALA A 262 28.86 -5.87 -2.50
CA ALA A 262 29.70 -4.78 -3.01
C ALA A 262 29.00 -3.41 -2.96
N HIS A 263 27.67 -3.38 -2.83
CA HIS A 263 26.86 -2.18 -2.84
C HIS A 263 26.08 -1.99 -1.53
N LEU A 264 26.62 -2.48 -0.40
CA LEU A 264 25.99 -2.29 0.91
C LEU A 264 25.98 -0.83 1.32
N PHE A 265 27.06 -0.12 1.08
CA PHE A 265 27.20 1.28 1.45
C PHE A 265 27.24 2.15 0.19
N ASN A 266 26.48 3.23 0.21
CA ASN A 266 26.46 4.27 -0.79
C ASN A 266 26.23 5.59 -0.05
N PHE A 267 27.32 6.28 0.30
CA PHE A 267 27.25 7.57 0.99
C PHE A 267 26.78 8.63 0.00
N HIS A 268 25.55 9.09 0.17
CA HIS A 268 24.87 9.98 -0.78
C HIS A 268 24.55 11.35 -0.18
N SER A 269 24.55 11.49 1.15
CA SER A 269 24.15 12.72 1.81
C SER A 269 24.96 12.98 3.07
N TRP A 270 25.18 14.25 3.37
CA TRP A 270 25.75 14.70 4.61
C TRP A 270 25.13 16.03 5.04
N PHE A 271 25.10 16.30 6.34
CA PHE A 271 24.62 17.55 6.91
C PHE A 271 25.71 18.17 7.77
N PRO A 272 25.91 19.53 7.73
CA PRO A 272 26.85 20.24 8.57
C PRO A 272 26.33 20.46 10.01
N PHE A 273 25.51 19.57 10.49
CA PHE A 273 24.96 19.47 11.84
C PHE A 273 24.66 18.02 12.16
N TYR A 274 24.55 17.72 13.46
CA TYR A 274 24.05 16.41 13.86
C TYR A 274 22.52 16.44 13.93
N ALA A 275 21.92 15.41 13.41
CA ALA A 275 20.48 15.15 13.50
C ALA A 275 20.21 13.65 13.55
N ASP A 276 19.39 13.25 14.51
CA ASP A 276 18.74 11.94 14.48
C ASP A 276 17.52 12.02 13.58
N ILE A 277 17.49 11.19 12.52
CA ILE A 277 16.46 11.29 11.48
C ILE A 277 15.09 10.85 12.03
N ASP A 278 15.07 9.87 12.93
CA ASP A 278 13.82 9.40 13.53
C ASP A 278 13.25 10.46 14.49
N GLU A 279 14.11 11.16 15.21
CA GLU A 279 13.72 12.27 16.09
C GLU A 279 13.24 13.49 15.30
N LEU A 280 13.90 13.82 14.19
CA LEU A 280 13.50 14.93 13.31
C LEU A 280 12.08 14.79 12.75
N THR A 281 11.55 13.58 12.61
CA THR A 281 10.16 13.36 12.16
C THR A 281 9.13 13.80 13.19
N SER A 282 9.50 13.79 14.47
CA SER A 282 8.64 14.18 15.59
C SER A 282 8.94 15.58 16.12
N ASP A 283 10.21 15.99 16.08
CA ASP A 283 10.70 17.32 16.46
C ASP A 283 11.68 17.87 15.42
N PRO A 284 11.22 18.72 14.49
CA PRO A 284 12.09 19.31 13.47
C PRO A 284 13.21 20.22 14.03
N THR A 285 13.18 20.54 15.32
CA THR A 285 14.20 21.35 15.99
C THR A 285 15.28 20.54 16.68
N ALA A 286 15.18 19.22 16.66
CA ALA A 286 16.16 18.29 17.26
C ALA A 286 17.44 18.21 16.41
N ILE A 287 18.16 19.33 16.34
CA ILE A 287 19.47 19.46 15.68
C ILE A 287 20.51 19.96 16.66
N SER A 288 21.72 19.43 16.57
CA SER A 288 22.87 19.83 17.40
C SER A 288 24.05 20.23 16.51
N PRO A 289 24.99 21.07 17.01
CA PRO A 289 26.27 21.29 16.33
C PRO A 289 26.97 19.99 16.08
N GLY A 290 27.43 19.76 14.83
CA GLY A 290 28.07 18.50 14.47
C GLY A 290 28.08 18.22 12.98
N ILE A 291 28.08 16.94 12.65
CA ILE A 291 27.99 16.44 11.28
C ILE A 291 27.26 15.10 11.27
N THR A 292 26.43 14.90 10.25
CA THR A 292 25.75 13.61 9.99
C THR A 292 26.09 13.13 8.58
N LEU A 293 26.45 11.88 8.45
CA LEU A 293 26.66 11.16 7.18
C LEU A 293 25.56 10.11 7.03
N MET A 294 25.03 9.99 5.81
CA MET A 294 24.01 9.01 5.47
C MET A 294 24.44 8.13 4.31
N SER A 295 24.15 6.86 4.44
CA SER A 295 24.34 5.87 3.41
C SER A 295 23.08 5.02 3.26
N GLN A 296 22.63 4.84 2.05
CA GLN A 296 21.52 3.95 1.70
C GLN A 296 21.90 3.14 0.47
N ASN A 297 21.79 1.84 0.55
CA ASN A 297 22.04 1.00 -0.61
C ASN A 297 20.94 1.16 -1.67
N HIS A 298 21.22 0.81 -2.94
CA HIS A 298 20.29 0.98 -4.07
C HIS A 298 18.95 0.25 -3.89
N LEU A 299 18.90 -0.80 -3.07
CA LEU A 299 17.68 -1.56 -2.80
C LEU A 299 16.93 -1.05 -1.56
N SER A 300 17.43 0.00 -0.90
CA SER A 300 16.86 0.54 0.35
C SER A 300 16.73 -0.49 1.49
N THR A 301 17.52 -1.58 1.41
CA THR A 301 17.52 -2.65 2.41
C THR A 301 18.53 -2.45 3.52
N LEU A 302 19.48 -1.52 3.36
CA LEU A 302 20.41 -1.09 4.40
C LEU A 302 20.48 0.42 4.41
N ILE A 303 20.16 1.01 5.55
CA ILE A 303 20.32 2.43 5.83
C ILE A 303 21.34 2.53 6.97
N THR A 304 22.35 3.39 6.82
CA THR A 304 23.38 3.62 7.82
C THR A 304 23.53 5.10 8.05
N THR A 305 23.62 5.50 9.31
CA THR A 305 23.96 6.86 9.73
C THR A 305 25.24 6.84 10.56
N ALA A 306 26.06 7.84 10.38
CA ALA A 306 27.24 8.07 11.23
C ALA A 306 27.34 9.57 11.50
N GLY A 307 27.56 9.94 12.76
CA GLY A 307 27.58 11.35 13.10
C GLY A 307 28.51 11.67 14.26
N TYR A 308 28.91 12.93 14.30
CA TYR A 308 29.54 13.59 15.43
C TYR A 308 28.58 14.65 15.93
N GLU A 309 28.38 14.70 17.23
CA GLU A 309 27.49 15.65 17.92
C GLU A 309 28.26 16.36 19.01
N TYR A 310 28.05 17.66 19.13
CA TYR A 310 28.41 18.44 20.30
C TYR A 310 27.15 18.92 21.00
N ALA A 311 26.89 18.37 22.18
CA ALA A 311 25.70 18.68 22.97
C ALA A 311 26.06 18.80 24.47
N ASP A 312 25.49 19.80 25.15
CA ASP A 312 25.68 20.05 26.60
C ASP A 312 27.17 20.11 27.04
N GLY A 313 28.02 20.68 26.20
CA GLY A 313 29.45 20.80 26.48
C GLY A 313 30.25 19.51 26.24
N ASN A 314 29.63 18.47 25.71
CA ASN A 314 30.22 17.16 25.50
C ASN A 314 30.29 16.75 24.03
N HIS A 315 31.17 15.84 23.71
CA HIS A 315 31.40 15.29 22.39
C HIS A 315 30.89 13.86 22.29
N TYR A 316 30.10 13.56 21.25
CA TYR A 316 29.55 12.24 21.00
C TYR A 316 29.85 11.76 19.58
N ILE A 317 30.10 10.48 19.42
CA ILE A 317 30.10 9.77 18.14
C ILE A 317 28.90 8.83 18.17
N ARG A 318 28.06 8.95 17.15
CA ARG A 318 26.86 8.13 17.01
C ARG A 318 26.87 7.43 15.66
N THR A 319 26.42 6.19 15.64
CA THR A 319 26.22 5.43 14.42
C THR A 319 24.98 4.57 14.54
N GLY A 320 24.22 4.46 13.45
CA GLY A 320 23.01 3.65 13.37
C GLY A 320 23.01 2.82 12.10
N ILE A 321 22.42 1.64 12.17
CA ILE A 321 22.24 0.71 11.07
C ILE A 321 20.81 0.19 11.13
N SER A 322 20.06 0.29 10.01
CA SER A 322 18.76 -0.34 9.81
C SER A 322 18.84 -1.34 8.66
N TRP A 323 18.69 -2.62 8.98
CA TRP A 323 18.70 -3.72 8.01
C TRP A 323 17.29 -4.25 7.76
N LYS A 324 16.79 -4.03 6.55
CA LYS A 324 15.46 -4.44 6.07
C LYS A 324 15.51 -5.54 5.01
N GLY A 325 16.69 -6.06 4.71
CA GLY A 325 16.89 -7.08 3.67
C GLY A 325 16.45 -8.47 4.06
N TRP A 326 16.12 -8.68 5.33
CA TRP A 326 15.58 -9.91 5.88
C TRP A 326 14.21 -9.67 6.50
N HIS A 327 13.64 -10.72 7.00
CA HIS A 327 12.56 -10.75 7.94
C HIS A 327 13.02 -11.44 9.20
N PRO A 328 13.04 -10.79 10.32
CA PRO A 328 12.57 -9.44 10.70
C PRO A 328 13.53 -8.29 10.33
N VAL A 329 13.12 -7.05 10.59
CA VAL A 329 13.96 -5.86 10.54
C VAL A 329 14.90 -5.87 11.73
N ILE A 330 16.16 -5.47 11.51
CA ILE A 330 17.18 -5.37 12.56
C ILE A 330 17.71 -3.93 12.55
N ASP A 331 17.53 -3.23 13.65
CA ASP A 331 18.15 -1.93 13.88
C ASP A 331 19.24 -2.08 14.97
N ALA A 332 20.34 -1.39 14.79
CA ALA A 332 21.39 -1.31 15.78
C ALA A 332 21.96 0.10 15.83
N ASP A 333 22.14 0.64 17.01
CA ASP A 333 22.75 1.93 17.22
C ASP A 333 23.82 1.89 18.32
N VAL A 334 24.83 2.73 18.16
CA VAL A 334 25.91 2.94 19.12
C VAL A 334 26.08 4.44 19.33
N SER A 335 26.15 4.84 20.58
CA SER A 335 26.51 6.19 21.01
C SER A 335 27.69 6.12 21.98
N TRP A 336 28.75 6.84 21.69
CA TRP A 336 29.93 6.93 22.52
C TRP A 336 30.36 8.38 22.70
N GLY A 337 30.59 8.78 23.96
CA GLY A 337 31.04 10.13 24.28
C GLY A 337 30.40 10.65 25.57
N GLY A 338 30.59 11.93 25.83
CA GLY A 338 30.10 12.57 27.05
C GLY A 338 30.90 12.17 28.29
N ASP A 339 31.29 13.16 29.08
CA ASP A 339 31.98 12.91 30.33
C ASP A 339 30.93 12.71 31.43
N GLN A 340 31.01 11.58 32.11
CA GLN A 340 30.20 11.27 33.29
C GLN A 340 31.03 11.55 34.53
N VAL A 341 30.50 12.42 35.38
CA VAL A 341 31.07 12.64 36.70
C VAL A 341 29.93 12.50 37.71
N VAL A 342 30.02 11.48 38.54
CA VAL A 342 29.02 11.23 39.59
C VAL A 342 29.71 11.34 40.95
N SER A 343 29.32 12.31 41.74
CA SER A 343 29.70 12.46 43.13
C SER A 343 28.44 12.53 43.98
N ILE A 344 28.44 11.79 45.08
CA ILE A 344 27.32 11.76 46.02
C ILE A 344 27.81 12.14 47.40
N ASP A 345 27.21 13.18 47.98
CA ASP A 345 27.40 13.56 49.35
C ASP A 345 26.48 12.71 50.23
N THR A 346 27.08 11.95 51.11
CA THR A 346 26.37 11.17 52.13
C THR A 346 26.52 11.82 53.50
N SER A 347 25.63 11.51 54.43
CA SER A 347 25.71 11.99 55.82
C SER A 347 27.00 11.62 56.55
N GLY A 348 27.86 10.82 55.95
CA GLY A 348 29.15 10.39 56.48
C GLY A 348 30.38 10.90 55.72
N GLY A 349 30.20 11.74 54.71
CA GLY A 349 31.24 12.26 53.82
C GLY A 349 30.90 12.08 52.32
N SER A 350 31.66 12.74 51.46
CA SER A 350 31.54 12.54 50.01
C SER A 350 32.25 11.26 49.57
N LEU A 351 31.58 10.44 48.75
CA LEU A 351 32.24 9.33 48.08
C LEU A 351 33.16 9.88 46.96
N PRO A 352 34.28 9.20 46.69
CA PRO A 352 35.13 9.59 45.55
C PRO A 352 34.30 9.68 44.28
N ALA A 353 34.51 10.74 43.49
CA ALA A 353 33.86 10.86 42.19
C ALA A 353 34.30 9.72 41.29
N ASP A 354 33.31 9.06 40.66
CA ASP A 354 33.58 8.12 39.59
C ASP A 354 33.40 8.84 38.24
N THR A 355 34.33 8.59 37.30
CA THR A 355 34.40 9.28 36.02
C THR A 355 34.49 8.30 34.87
N GLY A 356 33.93 8.65 33.73
CA GLY A 356 34.00 7.82 32.54
C GLY A 356 33.33 8.49 31.32
N ARG A 357 33.36 7.80 30.22
CA ARG A 357 32.58 8.19 29.03
C ARG A 357 31.36 7.30 28.88
N ASP A 358 30.25 7.88 28.44
CA ASP A 358 29.04 7.10 28.19
C ASP A 358 29.22 6.27 26.90
N LEU A 359 28.92 4.97 26.99
CA LEU A 359 28.79 4.04 25.89
C LEU A 359 27.42 3.42 25.97
N GLN A 360 26.64 3.63 24.91
CA GLN A 360 25.34 3.02 24.76
C GLN A 360 25.30 2.22 23.47
N PHE A 361 24.77 1.01 23.55
CA PHE A 361 24.56 0.14 22.41
C PHE A 361 23.15 -0.43 22.49
N ASN A 362 22.37 -0.29 21.43
CA ASN A 362 21.04 -0.86 21.35
C ASN A 362 20.92 -1.71 20.09
N VAL A 363 20.22 -2.82 20.21
CA VAL A 363 19.80 -3.65 19.07
C VAL A 363 18.33 -3.92 19.21
N SER A 364 17.58 -3.71 18.15
CA SER A 364 16.19 -4.11 18.06
C SER A 364 15.96 -5.06 16.89
N VAL A 365 15.12 -6.05 17.13
CA VAL A 365 14.66 -7.01 16.12
C VAL A 365 13.15 -7.00 16.17
N TYR A 366 12.51 -6.60 15.08
CA TYR A 366 11.06 -6.51 15.06
C TYR A 366 10.47 -6.80 13.67
N ASP A 367 9.19 -7.11 13.67
CA ASP A 367 8.43 -7.36 12.46
C ASP A 367 7.12 -6.57 12.51
N GLN A 368 6.83 -5.77 11.49
CA GLN A 368 5.56 -5.06 11.34
C GLN A 368 4.68 -5.81 10.37
N LEU A 369 3.76 -6.61 10.89
CA LEU A 369 2.84 -7.41 10.10
C LEU A 369 1.54 -6.65 9.92
N TRP A 370 1.24 -6.26 8.68
CA TRP A 370 0.02 -5.55 8.30
C TRP A 370 -1.00 -6.48 7.69
N PHE A 371 -2.24 -6.39 8.17
CA PHE A 371 -3.36 -7.15 7.65
C PHE A 371 -4.51 -6.20 7.35
N ALA A 372 -5.18 -6.41 6.22
CA ALA A 372 -6.42 -5.75 5.87
C ALA A 372 -7.55 -6.77 5.91
N HIS A 373 -8.60 -6.51 6.68
CA HIS A 373 -9.76 -7.38 6.76
C HIS A 373 -11.04 -6.56 6.63
N GLY A 374 -11.53 -6.43 5.41
CA GLY A 374 -12.67 -5.59 5.08
C GLY A 374 -12.44 -4.15 5.57
N LYS A 375 -13.30 -3.68 6.46
CA LYS A 375 -13.25 -2.33 7.02
C LYS A 375 -12.22 -2.11 8.13
N PHE A 376 -11.53 -3.17 8.57
CA PHE A 376 -10.54 -3.10 9.64
C PHE A 376 -9.11 -3.12 9.07
N ARG A 377 -8.26 -2.31 9.67
CA ARG A 377 -6.81 -2.31 9.48
C ARG A 377 -6.17 -2.89 10.73
N GLN A 378 -5.40 -3.95 10.55
CA GLN A 378 -4.76 -4.65 11.65
C GLN A 378 -3.24 -4.54 11.51
N MET A 379 -2.55 -4.41 12.63
CA MET A 379 -1.10 -4.48 12.71
C MET A 379 -0.71 -5.32 13.92
N LEU A 380 0.21 -6.25 13.71
CA LEU A 380 0.87 -7.01 14.76
C LEU A 380 2.38 -6.73 14.69
N MET A 381 2.98 -6.31 15.79
CA MET A 381 4.42 -6.03 15.86
C MET A 381 5.02 -6.71 17.07
N PRO A 382 5.54 -7.94 16.93
CA PRO A 382 6.46 -8.50 17.88
C PRO A 382 7.82 -7.80 17.76
N ALA A 383 8.44 -7.48 18.89
CA ALA A 383 9.75 -6.85 18.93
C ALA A 383 10.56 -7.32 20.14
N LEU A 384 11.88 -7.42 19.95
CA LEU A 384 12.86 -7.66 20.97
C LEU A 384 13.91 -6.55 20.93
N TYR A 385 14.17 -5.94 22.09
CA TYR A 385 15.16 -4.90 22.26
C TYR A 385 16.21 -5.36 23.25
N VAL A 386 17.48 -5.19 22.90
CA VAL A 386 18.63 -5.41 23.79
C VAL A 386 19.35 -4.08 23.89
N GLY A 387 19.48 -3.56 25.10
CA GLY A 387 20.20 -2.33 25.38
C GLY A 387 21.35 -2.58 26.35
N TYR A 388 22.51 -2.02 26.02
CA TYR A 388 23.65 -1.94 26.93
C TYR A 388 23.97 -0.48 27.21
N ARG A 389 24.27 -0.18 28.45
CA ARG A 389 24.70 1.15 28.88
C ARG A 389 25.72 1.04 30.02
N ASN A 390 26.85 1.70 29.85
CA ASN A 390 27.88 1.76 30.90
C ASN A 390 27.73 2.96 31.82
N ARG A 391 26.51 3.50 31.94
CA ARG A 391 26.28 4.68 32.79
C ARG A 391 26.53 4.37 34.27
N ILE A 392 27.29 5.26 34.93
CA ILE A 392 27.54 5.20 36.34
C ILE A 392 26.23 5.39 37.09
N THR A 393 25.87 4.43 37.96
CA THR A 393 24.69 4.47 38.81
C THR A 393 25.10 4.15 40.23
N PHE A 394 24.66 4.95 41.19
CA PHE A 394 24.93 4.72 42.61
C PHE A 394 23.92 3.74 43.18
N ILE A 395 24.41 2.72 43.91
CA ILE A 395 23.58 1.77 44.63
C ILE A 395 23.62 2.12 46.13
N PRO A 396 22.55 2.75 46.69
CA PRO A 396 22.55 3.26 48.05
C PRO A 396 22.80 2.16 49.11
N ASP A 397 22.18 0.99 48.94
CA ASP A 397 22.24 -0.11 49.91
C ASP A 397 23.64 -0.72 50.02
N GLU A 398 24.45 -0.66 48.96
CA GLU A 398 25.81 -1.18 48.92
C GLU A 398 26.86 -0.07 49.05
N ASN A 399 26.43 1.19 49.06
CA ASN A 399 27.27 2.38 49.10
C ASN A 399 28.41 2.35 48.06
N ARG A 400 28.10 1.93 46.82
CA ARG A 400 29.04 1.80 45.73
C ARG A 400 28.45 2.29 44.41
N TYR A 401 29.33 2.57 43.47
CA TYR A 401 28.94 2.77 42.08
C TYR A 401 28.90 1.45 41.32
N ASP A 402 27.98 1.33 40.41
CA ASP A 402 27.88 0.22 39.47
C ASP A 402 27.80 0.76 38.04
N ARG A 403 28.13 -0.09 37.06
CA ARG A 403 28.16 0.19 35.62
C ARG A 403 27.64 -1.02 34.86
N ASP A 404 27.56 -0.92 33.56
CA ASP A 404 27.39 -2.04 32.62
C ASP A 404 26.03 -2.75 32.73
N VAL A 405 24.95 -1.94 32.65
CA VAL A 405 23.60 -2.50 32.69
C VAL A 405 23.19 -2.99 31.28
N ILE A 406 22.81 -4.28 31.25
CA ILE A 406 22.19 -4.87 30.04
C ILE A 406 20.70 -5.05 30.32
N SER A 407 19.88 -4.46 29.46
CA SER A 407 18.42 -4.59 29.48
C SER A 407 17.91 -5.43 28.30
N LEU A 408 16.93 -6.28 28.58
CA LEU A 408 16.21 -7.05 27.57
C LEU A 408 14.72 -6.69 27.62
N THR A 409 14.16 -6.21 26.53
CA THR A 409 12.74 -5.85 26.45
C THR A 409 12.06 -6.62 25.34
N GLY A 410 11.09 -7.45 25.71
CA GLY A 410 10.12 -8.02 24.77
C GLY A 410 8.91 -7.10 24.63
N ARG A 411 8.44 -6.86 23.43
CA ARG A 411 7.22 -6.08 23.14
C ARG A 411 6.32 -6.83 22.19
N LEU A 412 5.02 -6.82 22.50
CA LEU A 412 3.98 -7.25 21.57
C LEU A 412 2.99 -6.11 21.43
N TYR A 413 2.97 -5.50 20.25
CA TYR A 413 2.00 -4.48 19.90
C TYR A 413 0.98 -5.05 18.91
N PHE A 414 -0.30 -4.84 19.18
CA PHE A 414 -1.38 -5.21 18.31
C PHE A 414 -2.37 -4.05 18.18
N SER A 415 -2.77 -3.74 16.98
CA SER A 415 -3.87 -2.80 16.71
C SER A 415 -4.84 -3.40 15.71
N ASN A 416 -6.12 -3.22 15.98
CA ASN A 416 -7.23 -3.55 15.09
C ASN A 416 -8.19 -2.37 15.09
N THR A 417 -8.14 -1.56 14.04
CA THR A 417 -8.89 -0.31 13.98
C THR A 417 -9.74 -0.22 12.71
N PHE A 418 -10.92 0.32 12.87
CA PHE A 418 -11.78 0.68 11.76
C PHE A 418 -11.12 1.77 10.91
N ARG A 419 -11.24 1.70 9.59
CA ARG A 419 -10.75 2.75 8.68
C ARG A 419 -11.42 4.07 9.02
N THR A 420 -10.61 5.10 9.20
CA THR A 420 -11.09 6.46 9.47
C THR A 420 -11.37 7.19 8.16
N ALA A 421 -12.48 7.92 8.10
CA ALA A 421 -12.70 8.92 7.07
C ALA A 421 -11.89 10.18 7.36
N TYR A 422 -11.70 11.03 6.37
CA TYR A 422 -10.92 12.27 6.52
C TYR A 422 -11.39 13.20 7.66
N ARG A 423 -12.68 13.14 7.99
CA ARG A 423 -13.30 13.93 9.07
C ARG A 423 -13.31 13.26 10.44
N ASP A 424 -12.92 11.99 10.52
CA ASP A 424 -12.88 11.26 11.79
C ASP A 424 -11.57 11.59 12.53
N ILE A 425 -11.66 12.06 13.78
CA ILE A 425 -10.48 12.32 14.61
C ILE A 425 -9.84 11.02 15.09
N ASN A 426 -10.66 10.03 15.44
CA ASN A 426 -10.22 8.70 15.88
C ASN A 426 -11.09 7.62 15.22
N PRO A 427 -10.62 6.37 15.18
CA PRO A 427 -11.44 5.25 14.71
C PRO A 427 -12.75 5.15 15.49
N ARG A 428 -13.85 4.82 14.81
CA ARG A 428 -15.15 4.58 15.46
C ARG A 428 -15.22 3.24 16.19
N TRP A 429 -14.43 2.28 15.76
CA TRP A 429 -14.26 1.00 16.40
C TRP A 429 -12.79 0.60 16.35
N GLY A 430 -12.31 0.00 17.43
CA GLY A 430 -10.97 -0.53 17.43
C GLY A 430 -10.46 -0.92 18.80
N GLN A 431 -9.40 -1.70 18.79
CA GLN A 431 -8.65 -2.13 19.94
C GLN A 431 -7.15 -1.96 19.67
N VAL A 432 -6.43 -1.49 20.66
CA VAL A 432 -4.97 -1.42 20.64
C VAL A 432 -4.45 -2.05 21.94
N PHE A 433 -3.48 -2.93 21.82
CA PHE A 433 -2.76 -3.55 22.93
C PHE A 433 -1.27 -3.30 22.77
N ASP A 434 -0.60 -2.84 23.83
CA ASP A 434 0.86 -2.69 23.89
C ASP A 434 1.33 -3.36 25.19
N LEU A 435 1.96 -4.52 25.03
CA LEU A 435 2.51 -5.31 26.12
C LEU A 435 4.02 -5.24 26.07
N ARG A 436 4.66 -4.96 27.21
CA ARG A 436 6.13 -4.91 27.32
C ARG A 436 6.58 -5.60 28.59
N LEU A 437 7.65 -6.37 28.47
CA LEU A 437 8.36 -6.95 29.58
C LEU A 437 9.83 -6.56 29.44
N THR A 438 10.33 -5.79 30.39
CA THR A 438 11.74 -5.40 30.45
C THR A 438 12.38 -6.10 31.64
N THR A 439 13.56 -6.65 31.47
CA THR A 439 14.35 -7.28 32.51
C THR A 439 15.81 -6.92 32.35
N THR A 440 16.55 -6.95 33.45
CA THR A 440 18.02 -6.86 33.51
C THR A 440 18.57 -8.17 34.04
N PRO A 441 18.63 -9.24 33.19
CA PRO A 441 18.86 -10.59 33.67
C PRO A 441 20.23 -10.82 34.30
N TRP A 442 21.20 -9.94 34.00
CA TRP A 442 22.57 -10.03 34.54
C TRP A 442 22.87 -9.04 35.67
N ASP A 443 21.91 -8.10 35.91
CA ASP A 443 22.04 -7.11 36.99
C ASP A 443 20.69 -6.95 37.71
N THR A 444 20.39 -7.91 38.57
CA THR A 444 19.15 -7.94 39.36
C THR A 444 19.17 -6.99 40.55
N LYS A 445 20.32 -6.38 40.87
CA LYS A 445 20.47 -5.47 42.02
C LYS A 445 19.96 -4.05 41.72
N LEU A 446 20.15 -3.59 40.48
CA LEU A 446 19.65 -2.26 40.02
C LEU A 446 18.21 -2.33 39.57
N TYR A 447 17.90 -3.32 38.75
CA TYR A 447 16.58 -3.51 38.19
C TYR A 447 16.29 -5.02 38.14
N ASN A 448 15.07 -5.42 38.46
CA ASN A 448 14.70 -6.83 38.33
C ASN A 448 13.87 -7.01 37.05
N SER A 449 12.63 -6.65 37.12
CA SER A 449 11.74 -6.70 35.92
C SER A 449 10.67 -5.60 35.99
N LYS A 450 10.30 -5.11 34.81
CA LYS A 450 9.23 -4.16 34.63
C LYS A 450 8.25 -4.72 33.63
N SER A 451 7.02 -4.89 34.04
CA SER A 451 5.91 -5.31 33.17
C SER A 451 5.00 -4.11 32.89
N TYR A 452 4.63 -3.93 31.66
CA TYR A 452 3.78 -2.86 31.20
C TYR A 452 2.70 -3.41 30.27
N ALA A 453 1.46 -3.02 30.50
CA ALA A 453 0.34 -3.31 29.63
C ALA A 453 -0.50 -2.05 29.43
N ARG A 454 -0.77 -1.73 28.17
CA ARG A 454 -1.66 -0.63 27.81
C ARG A 454 -2.69 -1.12 26.81
N THR A 455 -3.93 -0.70 27.00
CA THR A 455 -5.02 -0.97 26.07
C THR A 455 -5.79 0.30 25.75
N ILE A 456 -6.25 0.38 24.51
CA ILE A 456 -7.15 1.44 24.04
C ILE A 456 -8.31 0.77 23.31
N PHE A 457 -9.51 1.11 23.70
CA PHE A 457 -10.74 0.72 23.01
C PHE A 457 -11.40 1.94 22.42
N PHE A 458 -11.83 1.83 21.16
CA PHE A 458 -12.59 2.88 20.46
C PHE A 458 -14.01 2.41 20.24
N PHE A 459 -14.96 3.32 20.47
CA PHE A 459 -16.39 3.12 20.29
C PHE A 459 -17.01 4.28 19.52
N PRO A 460 -18.13 4.07 18.80
CA PRO A 460 -18.86 5.16 18.17
C PRO A 460 -19.27 6.23 19.19
N GLY A 461 -19.09 7.48 18.83
CA GLY A 461 -19.64 8.60 19.60
C GLY A 461 -21.10 8.87 19.28
N ALA A 462 -21.70 9.83 20.01
CA ALA A 462 -23.11 10.21 19.86
C ALA A 462 -23.40 10.96 18.55
N LEU A 463 -22.42 11.64 17.97
CA LEU A 463 -22.56 12.40 16.73
C LEU A 463 -21.77 11.74 15.56
N PRO A 464 -22.13 12.05 14.30
CA PRO A 464 -21.30 11.68 13.14
C PRO A 464 -19.86 12.15 13.33
N ASN A 465 -18.87 11.32 12.95
CA ASN A 465 -17.44 11.55 13.08
C ASN A 465 -16.89 11.67 14.51
N HIS A 466 -17.72 11.48 15.54
CA HIS A 466 -17.29 11.38 16.93
C HIS A 466 -16.93 9.93 17.27
N SER A 467 -15.98 9.78 18.17
CA SER A 467 -15.64 8.50 18.79
C SER A 467 -15.37 8.69 20.28
N LEU A 468 -15.65 7.66 21.05
CA LEU A 468 -15.26 7.55 22.46
C LEU A 468 -14.02 6.69 22.52
N SER A 469 -13.01 7.07 23.29
CA SER A 469 -11.85 6.25 23.58
C SER A 469 -11.74 5.96 25.06
N PHE A 470 -11.63 4.68 25.38
CA PHE A 470 -11.30 4.22 26.72
C PHE A 470 -9.86 3.76 26.73
N ARG A 471 -9.06 4.25 27.68
CA ARG A 471 -7.65 3.91 27.82
C ARG A 471 -7.40 3.36 29.21
N ALA A 472 -6.73 2.22 29.30
CA ALA A 472 -6.26 1.67 30.54
C ALA A 472 -4.78 1.31 30.43
N GLY A 473 -4.06 1.48 31.51
CA GLY A 473 -2.64 1.12 31.61
C GLY A 473 -2.38 0.46 32.95
N TRP A 474 -1.50 -0.52 32.93
CA TRP A 474 -0.99 -1.19 34.11
C TRP A 474 0.52 -1.29 33.99
N GLU A 475 1.19 -0.98 35.08
CA GLU A 475 2.63 -1.09 35.20
C GLU A 475 2.96 -1.75 36.54
N ASN A 476 3.85 -2.69 36.52
CA ASN A 476 4.40 -3.32 37.70
C ASN A 476 5.91 -3.43 37.59
N GLN A 477 6.61 -2.96 38.59
CA GLN A 477 8.04 -3.08 38.67
C GLN A 477 8.38 -3.93 39.93
N ALA A 478 9.03 -5.04 39.70
CA ALA A 478 9.56 -5.82 40.84
C ALA A 478 10.72 -5.05 41.45
N PRO A 479 10.77 -4.91 42.79
CA PRO A 479 11.88 -4.26 43.45
C PRO A 479 13.17 -5.07 43.23
N ALA A 480 14.30 -4.38 43.19
CA ALA A 480 15.62 -5.02 43.25
C ALA A 480 15.70 -5.85 44.52
N ARG A 481 16.27 -7.01 44.44
CA ARG A 481 16.52 -7.92 45.60
C ARG A 481 17.95 -7.82 46.04
#